data_6ca8c05122de21775a5abf8c641ef5b8
#
_entry.id   6ca8c05122de21775a5abf8c641ef5b8
#
_cell.length_a   1.000
_cell.length_b   1.000
_cell.length_c   1.000
_cell.angle_alpha   90.00
_cell.angle_beta   90.00
_cell.angle_gamma   90.00
#
_symmetry.space_group_name_H-M   'P 1'
#
loop_
_entity.id
_entity.type
_entity.pdbx_description
1 polymer ?
#
loop_
_entity_poly.entity_id
_entity_poly.type
_entity_poly.pdbx_seq_one_letter_code
_entity_poly.pdbx_strand_id
1 'polypeptide(L)'
;GLAANVVSTGDINRPGMALTGYTGVFLRERIQIVGSTELSYLATLTPELQHEAVHRLFSLRPPCVIVTKGLSLPDVWKSEAEEFNVPVLLTPMDTTPFIHALSAFIDFRLAARDFVNGELVDVFGVGLLITGDSGIGKSECALELVDRGHRLIADDLVKVLRRGTGIVMGYSAARTPELAHHIEIRGVGIVDVYSLYGVRAIRIQKRIEVEASLVQWKPGMDYERTGIEEKLTEILGVHVPRVTIPVIAGKNLALVLEVIAKNHILKVFGYQPAKVFDDALTSVMSKSPRIDPFITDDPE
;
A
#
# COMPACT_ATOMS: atom_id res chain seq x y z
N GLY A 1 12.81 31.48 7.34
CA GLY A 1 12.63 30.76 8.60
C GLY A 1 11.85 29.44 8.49
N LEU A 2 10.92 29.28 7.55
CA LEU A 2 10.09 28.07 7.41
C LEU A 2 10.85 26.82 6.90
N ALA A 3 12.00 26.98 6.26
CA ALA A 3 12.76 25.88 5.65
C ALA A 3 13.53 24.99 6.66
N ALA A 4 13.65 25.40 7.93
CA ALA A 4 14.44 24.67 8.93
C ALA A 4 13.64 23.64 9.74
N ASN A 5 12.30 23.72 9.72
CA ASN A 5 11.44 22.86 10.52
C ASN A 5 10.91 21.70 9.67
N VAL A 6 11.52 20.53 9.80
CA VAL A 6 11.19 19.34 9.04
C VAL A 6 10.18 18.49 9.82
N VAL A 7 9.06 18.18 9.18
CA VAL A 7 8.10 17.19 9.67
C VAL A 7 8.57 15.81 9.22
N SER A 8 8.93 14.95 10.15
CA SER A 8 9.49 13.61 9.92
C SER A 8 8.53 12.48 10.22
N THR A 9 7.38 12.76 10.83
CA THR A 9 6.36 11.78 11.19
C THR A 9 4.95 12.30 10.92
N GLY A 10 4.03 11.41 10.54
CA GLY A 10 2.60 11.69 10.41
C GLY A 10 1.85 11.76 11.74
N ASP A 11 2.54 11.41 12.81
CA ASP A 11 1.96 11.48 14.14
C ASP A 11 1.80 12.93 14.60
N ILE A 12 0.68 13.16 15.28
CA ILE A 12 0.29 14.47 15.80
C ILE A 12 0.22 14.40 17.31
N ASN A 13 0.50 15.51 17.98
CA ASN A 13 0.42 15.64 19.42
C ASN A 13 -0.49 16.81 19.84
N ARG A 14 -1.12 16.70 21.00
CA ARG A 14 -1.83 17.79 21.68
C ARG A 14 -1.01 18.21 22.90
N PRO A 15 -0.59 19.48 22.98
CA PRO A 15 0.39 19.93 23.99
C PRO A 15 -0.22 20.19 25.37
N GLY A 16 -1.44 19.74 25.67
CA GLY A 16 -2.15 20.02 26.92
C GLY A 16 -1.30 19.78 28.16
N MET A 17 -0.63 18.63 28.27
CA MET A 17 0.25 18.33 29.42
C MET A 17 1.48 19.25 29.49
N ALA A 18 2.08 19.61 28.35
CA ALA A 18 3.20 20.54 28.32
C ALA A 18 2.79 21.93 28.79
N LEU A 19 1.61 22.39 28.42
CA LEU A 19 1.06 23.67 28.86
C LEU A 19 0.82 23.70 30.39
N THR A 20 0.47 22.56 31.01
CA THR A 20 0.32 22.46 32.48
C THR A 20 1.64 22.31 33.23
N GLY A 21 2.79 22.20 32.54
CA GLY A 21 4.12 22.10 33.16
C GLY A 21 4.78 20.72 33.04
N TYR A 22 4.08 19.69 32.60
CA TYR A 22 4.65 18.36 32.43
C TYR A 22 5.27 18.20 31.03
N THR A 23 6.59 18.21 30.95
CA THR A 23 7.36 18.09 29.69
C THR A 23 8.20 16.82 29.61
N GLY A 24 8.17 15.94 30.62
CA GLY A 24 9.02 14.75 30.73
C GLY A 24 8.89 13.78 29.55
N VAL A 25 7.74 13.75 28.87
CA VAL A 25 7.48 12.93 27.69
C VAL A 25 6.88 13.80 26.57
N PHE A 26 7.57 14.88 26.21
CA PHE A 26 7.12 15.73 25.11
C PHE A 26 7.71 15.24 23.78
N LEU A 27 6.81 14.98 22.81
CA LEU A 27 7.16 14.51 21.48
C LEU A 27 7.42 15.71 20.55
N ARG A 28 8.61 16.26 20.66
CA ARG A 28 9.02 17.51 19.97
C ARG A 28 9.04 17.41 18.45
N GLU A 29 9.24 16.20 17.90
CA GLU A 29 9.25 15.93 16.45
C GLU A 29 7.85 15.95 15.82
N ARG A 30 6.79 15.97 16.65
CA ARG A 30 5.41 15.94 16.18
C ARG A 30 4.82 17.34 16.05
N ILE A 31 3.94 17.50 15.07
CA ILE A 31 3.10 18.70 14.94
C ILE A 31 2.21 18.82 16.18
N GLN A 32 2.17 20.01 16.77
CA GLN A 32 1.36 20.29 17.95
C GLN A 32 0.02 20.89 17.54
N ILE A 33 -1.08 20.28 17.92
CA ILE A 33 -2.44 20.77 17.62
C ILE A 33 -3.07 21.35 18.87
N VAL A 34 -3.44 22.62 18.79
CA VAL A 34 -4.12 23.38 19.84
C VAL A 34 -5.57 23.58 19.45
N GLY A 35 -6.45 23.23 20.34
CA GLY A 35 -7.89 23.41 20.18
C GLY A 35 -8.49 24.27 21.30
N SER A 36 -9.83 24.23 21.41
CA SER A 36 -10.56 24.97 22.43
C SER A 36 -10.18 24.56 23.85
N THR A 37 -9.85 23.28 24.08
CA THR A 37 -9.48 22.79 25.41
C THR A 37 -8.22 23.46 25.94
N GLU A 38 -7.17 23.53 25.11
CA GLU A 38 -5.90 24.14 25.47
C GLU A 38 -6.05 25.65 25.68
N LEU A 39 -6.76 26.35 24.78
CA LEU A 39 -6.98 27.79 24.94
C LEU A 39 -7.90 28.12 26.10
N SER A 40 -8.94 27.32 26.39
CA SER A 40 -9.79 27.49 27.55
C SER A 40 -9.00 27.30 28.86
N TYR A 41 -8.12 26.32 28.90
CA TYR A 41 -7.23 26.14 30.06
C TYR A 41 -6.34 27.38 30.25
N LEU A 42 -5.67 27.86 29.21
CA LEU A 42 -4.82 29.05 29.29
C LEU A 42 -5.63 30.28 29.75
N ALA A 43 -6.87 30.44 29.34
CA ALA A 43 -7.74 31.54 29.75
C ALA A 43 -8.07 31.51 31.26
N THR A 44 -7.86 30.39 31.96
CA THR A 44 -8.01 30.32 33.44
C THR A 44 -6.78 30.78 34.22
N LEU A 45 -5.66 30.98 33.51
CA LEU A 45 -4.40 31.38 34.13
C LEU A 45 -4.25 32.93 34.17
N THR A 46 -3.43 33.41 35.09
CA THR A 46 -3.00 34.81 35.06
C THR A 46 -2.13 35.11 33.83
N PRO A 47 -1.99 36.35 33.38
CA PRO A 47 -1.18 36.70 32.21
C PRO A 47 0.27 36.18 32.31
N GLU A 48 0.88 36.22 33.52
CA GLU A 48 2.24 35.75 33.76
C GLU A 48 2.33 34.23 33.57
N LEU A 49 1.37 33.45 34.12
CA LEU A 49 1.31 32.01 33.98
C LEU A 49 0.95 31.57 32.54
N GLN A 50 0.15 32.36 31.84
CA GLN A 50 -0.11 32.15 30.42
C GLN A 50 1.18 32.27 29.59
N HIS A 51 1.94 33.35 29.84
CA HIS A 51 3.22 33.57 29.19
C HIS A 51 4.18 32.40 29.45
N GLU A 52 4.33 32.01 30.72
CA GLU A 52 5.20 30.90 31.11
C GLU A 52 4.81 29.58 30.44
N ALA A 53 3.50 29.27 30.35
CA ALA A 53 3.00 28.07 29.71
C ALA A 53 3.27 28.08 28.20
N VAL A 54 3.06 29.21 27.53
CA VAL A 54 3.30 29.38 26.10
C VAL A 54 4.82 29.36 25.81
N HIS A 55 5.63 30.07 26.58
CA HIS A 55 7.09 30.03 26.49
C HIS A 55 7.63 28.60 26.61
N ARG A 56 7.14 27.83 27.57
CA ARG A 56 7.50 26.41 27.75
C ARG A 56 7.21 25.59 26.51
N LEU A 57 6.05 25.77 25.87
CA LEU A 57 5.71 25.04 24.66
C LEU A 57 6.66 25.36 23.50
N PHE A 58 6.94 26.65 23.28
CA PHE A 58 7.77 27.09 22.15
C PHE A 58 9.28 26.82 22.39
N SER A 59 9.75 26.85 23.64
CA SER A 59 11.12 26.47 24.00
C SER A 59 11.48 25.03 23.67
N LEU A 60 10.48 24.14 23.58
CA LEU A 60 10.64 22.74 23.12
C LEU A 60 10.84 22.63 21.60
N ARG A 61 10.66 23.71 20.84
CA ARG A 61 10.89 23.83 19.40
C ARG A 61 10.21 22.74 18.57
N PRO A 62 8.88 22.58 18.66
CA PRO A 62 8.16 21.66 17.77
C PRO A 62 8.27 22.12 16.31
N PRO A 63 8.04 21.23 15.31
CA PRO A 63 8.09 21.58 13.89
C PRO A 63 7.12 22.70 13.52
N CYS A 64 5.92 22.68 14.09
CA CYS A 64 4.94 23.77 14.04
C CYS A 64 3.85 23.58 15.11
N VAL A 65 3.12 24.65 15.35
CA VAL A 65 1.89 24.63 16.14
C VAL A 65 0.72 25.00 15.22
N ILE A 66 -0.37 24.23 15.26
CA ILE A 66 -1.57 24.51 14.47
C ILE A 66 -2.75 24.71 15.40
N VAL A 67 -3.42 25.84 15.24
CA VAL A 67 -4.61 26.20 16.01
C VAL A 67 -5.84 25.97 15.18
N THR A 68 -6.79 25.23 15.71
CA THR A 68 -8.00 24.79 15.01
C THR A 68 -9.20 25.64 15.39
N LYS A 69 -10.34 25.44 14.68
CA LYS A 69 -11.63 26.11 14.93
C LYS A 69 -11.66 27.61 14.67
N GLY A 70 -10.71 28.16 13.94
CA GLY A 70 -10.65 29.61 13.69
C GLY A 70 -10.45 30.43 14.96
N LEU A 71 -9.88 29.85 16.03
CA LEU A 71 -9.67 30.52 17.30
C LEU A 71 -8.60 31.60 17.16
N SER A 72 -8.83 32.75 17.79
CA SER A 72 -7.83 33.81 17.88
C SER A 72 -6.79 33.50 18.96
N LEU A 73 -5.55 33.91 18.73
CA LEU A 73 -4.44 33.74 19.65
C LEU A 73 -4.12 35.05 20.34
N PRO A 74 -3.78 35.02 21.65
CA PRO A 74 -3.16 36.17 22.34
C PRO A 74 -1.82 36.56 21.71
N ASP A 75 -1.46 37.82 21.78
CA ASP A 75 -0.21 38.35 21.18
C ASP A 75 1.05 37.62 21.67
N VAL A 76 1.07 37.12 22.90
CA VAL A 76 2.17 36.32 23.46
C VAL A 76 2.53 35.11 22.60
N TRP A 77 1.57 34.50 21.90
CA TRP A 77 1.86 33.40 21.00
C TRP A 77 2.71 33.83 19.81
N LYS A 78 2.45 35.02 19.30
CA LYS A 78 3.19 35.55 18.15
C LYS A 78 4.66 35.89 18.56
N SER A 79 4.86 36.56 19.69
CA SER A 79 6.21 36.88 20.18
C SER A 79 7.04 35.63 20.46
N GLU A 80 6.48 34.62 21.13
CA GLU A 80 7.16 33.35 21.40
C GLU A 80 7.45 32.55 20.12
N ALA A 81 6.49 32.50 19.18
CA ALA A 81 6.68 31.84 17.88
C ALA A 81 7.84 32.48 17.09
N GLU A 82 7.95 33.79 17.09
CA GLU A 82 9.05 34.54 16.44
C GLU A 82 10.40 34.30 17.16
N GLU A 83 10.43 34.33 18.49
CA GLU A 83 11.65 34.12 19.30
C GLU A 83 12.22 32.72 19.07
N PHE A 84 11.39 31.67 19.12
CA PHE A 84 11.81 30.27 18.92
C PHE A 84 11.83 29.82 17.48
N ASN A 85 11.43 30.68 16.52
CA ASN A 85 11.33 30.37 15.08
C ASN A 85 10.43 29.14 14.79
N VAL A 86 9.31 29.02 15.51
CA VAL A 86 8.32 27.97 15.37
C VAL A 86 7.12 28.49 14.59
N PRO A 87 6.76 27.91 13.41
CA PRO A 87 5.59 28.32 12.66
C PRO A 87 4.30 28.08 13.45
N VAL A 88 3.42 29.08 13.44
CA VAL A 88 2.04 28.95 13.94
C VAL A 88 1.08 29.11 12.79
N LEU A 89 0.23 28.09 12.57
CA LEU A 89 -0.77 28.04 11.52
C LEU A 89 -2.18 28.06 12.12
N LEU A 90 -3.12 28.65 11.41
CA LEU A 90 -4.52 28.72 11.83
C LEU A 90 -5.40 28.00 10.81
N THR A 91 -6.37 27.23 11.28
CA THR A 91 -7.38 26.62 10.44
C THR A 91 -8.79 26.79 11.03
N PRO A 92 -9.80 27.08 10.20
CA PRO A 92 -11.18 27.14 10.68
C PRO A 92 -11.79 25.75 10.94
N MET A 93 -11.14 24.67 10.51
CA MET A 93 -11.64 23.31 10.68
C MET A 93 -11.70 22.89 12.15
N ASP A 94 -12.67 22.04 12.48
CA ASP A 94 -12.72 21.37 13.77
C ASP A 94 -11.51 20.46 13.99
N THR A 95 -11.08 20.33 15.25
CA THR A 95 -9.83 19.67 15.64
C THR A 95 -9.75 18.21 15.15
N THR A 96 -10.77 17.40 15.38
CA THR A 96 -10.73 15.97 15.05
C THR A 96 -10.72 15.70 13.54
N PRO A 97 -11.63 16.30 12.73
CA PRO A 97 -11.56 16.17 11.28
C PRO A 97 -10.24 16.69 10.70
N PHE A 98 -9.71 17.78 11.24
CA PHE A 98 -8.43 18.34 10.81
C PHE A 98 -7.26 17.38 11.09
N ILE A 99 -7.21 16.81 12.30
CA ILE A 99 -6.18 15.81 12.66
C ILE A 99 -6.20 14.63 11.67
N HIS A 100 -7.36 14.06 11.39
CA HIS A 100 -7.48 12.94 10.46
C HIS A 100 -7.01 13.32 9.04
N ALA A 101 -7.42 14.46 8.54
CA ALA A 101 -7.01 14.94 7.22
C ALA A 101 -5.49 15.20 7.14
N LEU A 102 -4.93 15.85 8.18
CA LEU A 102 -3.51 16.17 8.25
C LEU A 102 -2.65 14.92 8.36
N SER A 103 -2.99 13.98 9.26
CA SER A 103 -2.26 12.70 9.40
C SER A 103 -2.28 11.93 8.08
N ALA A 104 -3.44 11.78 7.45
CA ALA A 104 -3.54 11.09 6.17
C ALA A 104 -2.70 11.77 5.06
N PHE A 105 -2.65 13.10 5.03
CA PHE A 105 -1.82 13.84 4.09
C PHE A 105 -0.33 13.63 4.34
N ILE A 106 0.11 13.73 5.59
CA ILE A 106 1.53 13.57 5.95
C ILE A 106 1.98 12.13 5.71
N ASP A 107 1.19 11.15 6.12
CA ASP A 107 1.45 9.73 5.87
C ASP A 107 1.63 9.46 4.37
N PHE A 108 0.76 10.05 3.54
CA PHE A 108 0.90 9.94 2.09
C PHE A 108 2.18 10.63 1.58
N ARG A 109 2.55 11.79 2.14
CA ARG A 109 3.75 12.56 1.72
C ARG A 109 5.05 11.89 2.15
N LEU A 110 5.10 11.30 3.34
CA LEU A 110 6.25 10.63 3.93
C LEU A 110 6.34 9.14 3.55
N ALA A 111 5.28 8.58 2.93
CA ALA A 111 5.25 7.17 2.55
C ALA A 111 6.48 6.79 1.71
N ALA A 112 7.07 5.66 2.02
CA ALA A 112 8.12 5.06 1.21
C ALA A 112 7.60 4.81 -0.21
N ARG A 113 8.43 5.12 -1.22
CA ARG A 113 8.10 5.03 -2.65
C ARG A 113 9.25 4.43 -3.39
N ASP A 114 8.92 3.65 -4.42
CA ASP A 114 9.88 3.06 -5.33
C ASP A 114 9.21 2.77 -6.67
N PHE A 115 9.97 2.20 -7.59
CA PHE A 115 9.49 1.75 -8.89
C PHE A 115 9.82 0.28 -9.07
N VAL A 116 8.87 -0.45 -9.64
CA VAL A 116 9.03 -1.87 -9.97
C VAL A 116 8.78 -2.05 -11.46
N ASN A 117 9.70 -2.73 -12.15
CA ASN A 117 9.51 -3.11 -13.55
C ASN A 117 8.48 -4.22 -13.65
N GLY A 118 7.43 -3.98 -14.42
CA GLY A 118 6.33 -4.91 -14.60
C GLY A 118 5.03 -4.22 -14.94
N GLU A 119 4.01 -5.01 -15.17
CA GLU A 119 2.65 -4.57 -15.42
C GLU A 119 1.78 -4.79 -14.20
N LEU A 120 0.90 -3.84 -13.90
CA LEU A 120 -0.09 -3.97 -12.82
C LEU A 120 -1.49 -4.01 -13.41
N VAL A 121 -2.19 -5.10 -13.15
CA VAL A 121 -3.56 -5.34 -13.64
C VAL A 121 -4.48 -5.72 -12.46
N ASP A 122 -5.68 -5.16 -12.45
CA ASP A 122 -6.75 -5.55 -11.53
C ASP A 122 -7.54 -6.73 -12.14
N VAL A 123 -7.31 -7.91 -11.63
CA VAL A 123 -7.93 -9.15 -12.12
C VAL A 123 -8.93 -9.66 -11.09
N PHE A 124 -10.22 -9.58 -11.38
CA PHE A 124 -11.33 -9.91 -10.45
C PHE A 124 -11.27 -9.20 -9.10
N GLY A 125 -10.72 -7.97 -9.07
CA GLY A 125 -10.53 -7.23 -7.83
C GLY A 125 -9.22 -7.54 -7.09
N VAL A 126 -8.35 -8.40 -7.63
CA VAL A 126 -7.00 -8.69 -7.12
C VAL A 126 -5.97 -7.90 -7.94
N GLY A 127 -5.10 -7.15 -7.29
CA GLY A 127 -3.98 -6.48 -7.96
C GLY A 127 -2.84 -7.46 -8.21
N LEU A 128 -2.70 -7.88 -9.47
CA LEU A 128 -1.60 -8.70 -9.95
C LEU A 128 -0.48 -7.83 -10.50
N LEU A 129 0.71 -7.94 -9.89
CA LEU A 129 1.94 -7.40 -10.42
C LEU A 129 2.62 -8.47 -11.28
N ILE A 130 2.63 -8.28 -12.59
CA ILE A 130 3.24 -9.21 -13.55
C ILE A 130 4.69 -8.77 -13.76
N THR A 131 5.65 -9.60 -13.35
CA THR A 131 7.08 -9.34 -13.49
C THR A 131 7.75 -10.39 -14.37
N GLY A 132 8.97 -10.11 -14.81
CA GLY A 132 9.77 -11.02 -15.66
C GLY A 132 10.66 -10.26 -16.64
N ASP A 133 11.50 -10.98 -17.34
CA ASP A 133 12.47 -10.41 -18.28
C ASP A 133 11.81 -9.60 -19.41
N SER A 134 12.55 -8.64 -19.98
CA SER A 134 12.07 -7.90 -21.15
C SER A 134 11.80 -8.85 -22.30
N GLY A 135 10.65 -8.69 -22.95
CA GLY A 135 10.23 -9.52 -24.08
C GLY A 135 9.67 -10.89 -23.73
N ILE A 136 9.41 -11.19 -22.46
CA ILE A 136 8.83 -12.47 -22.05
C ILE A 136 7.31 -12.57 -22.32
N GLY A 137 6.66 -11.48 -22.71
CA GLY A 137 5.21 -11.45 -23.03
C GLY A 137 4.36 -10.80 -21.95
N LYS A 138 4.91 -9.93 -21.08
CA LYS A 138 4.15 -9.28 -20.00
C LYS A 138 3.05 -8.36 -20.54
N SER A 139 3.42 -7.43 -21.43
CA SER A 139 2.50 -6.45 -22.03
C SER A 139 1.40 -7.13 -22.85
N GLU A 140 1.75 -8.21 -23.58
CA GLU A 140 0.78 -9.02 -24.32
C GLU A 140 -0.21 -9.70 -23.35
N CYS A 141 0.28 -10.23 -22.22
CA CYS A 141 -0.59 -10.78 -21.18
C CYS A 141 -1.51 -9.74 -20.55
N ALA A 142 -0.98 -8.53 -20.28
CA ALA A 142 -1.76 -7.44 -19.72
C ALA A 142 -2.87 -7.00 -20.69
N LEU A 143 -2.56 -6.87 -21.98
CA LEU A 143 -3.55 -6.53 -22.99
C LEU A 143 -4.61 -7.63 -23.16
N GLU A 144 -4.23 -8.91 -23.15
CA GLU A 144 -5.18 -10.03 -23.19
C GLU A 144 -6.10 -10.04 -21.97
N LEU A 145 -5.58 -9.72 -20.77
CA LEU A 145 -6.40 -9.56 -19.57
C LEU A 145 -7.40 -8.39 -19.71
N VAL A 146 -6.98 -7.27 -20.31
CA VAL A 146 -7.87 -6.12 -20.59
C VAL A 146 -8.97 -6.52 -21.55
N ASP A 147 -8.66 -7.24 -22.63
CA ASP A 147 -9.64 -7.74 -23.60
C ASP A 147 -10.67 -8.67 -22.95
N ARG A 148 -10.26 -9.41 -21.90
CA ARG A 148 -11.13 -10.25 -21.07
C ARG A 148 -11.95 -9.48 -20.03
N GLY A 149 -11.83 -8.14 -19.98
CA GLY A 149 -12.61 -7.26 -19.10
C GLY A 149 -11.94 -6.91 -17.78
N HIS A 150 -10.64 -7.17 -17.62
CA HIS A 150 -9.85 -6.72 -16.50
C HIS A 150 -9.35 -5.28 -16.71
N ARG A 151 -8.70 -4.68 -15.69
CA ARG A 151 -8.35 -3.26 -15.71
C ARG A 151 -6.86 -3.06 -15.60
N LEU A 152 -6.30 -2.32 -16.54
CA LEU A 152 -4.90 -1.89 -16.51
C LEU A 152 -4.70 -0.77 -15.50
N ILE A 153 -3.63 -0.84 -14.71
CA ILE A 153 -3.15 0.26 -13.86
C ILE A 153 -1.87 0.84 -14.42
N ALA A 154 -0.90 0.02 -14.78
CA ALA A 154 0.40 0.44 -15.29
C ALA A 154 1.00 -0.62 -16.21
N ASP A 155 1.74 -0.17 -17.23
CA ASP A 155 2.58 -0.97 -18.10
C ASP A 155 4.05 -0.59 -17.89
N ASP A 156 4.96 -1.57 -18.01
CA ASP A 156 6.41 -1.48 -17.97
C ASP A 156 6.99 -0.99 -16.63
N LEU A 157 6.48 0.09 -16.05
CA LEU A 157 6.99 0.67 -14.81
C LEU A 157 5.85 1.02 -13.84
N VAL A 158 5.80 0.31 -12.73
CA VAL A 158 4.83 0.52 -11.66
C VAL A 158 5.44 1.36 -10.57
N LYS A 159 4.88 2.54 -10.31
CA LYS A 159 5.22 3.34 -9.13
C LYS A 159 4.54 2.71 -7.92
N VAL A 160 5.31 2.30 -6.92
CA VAL A 160 4.81 1.69 -5.70
C VAL A 160 4.91 2.65 -4.52
N LEU A 161 3.94 2.56 -3.62
CA LEU A 161 3.83 3.39 -2.43
C LEU A 161 3.33 2.53 -1.27
N ARG A 162 4.07 2.57 -0.15
CA ARG A 162 3.67 1.87 1.07
C ARG A 162 2.62 2.68 1.83
N ARG A 163 1.48 2.07 2.15
CA ARG A 163 0.46 2.63 3.05
C ARG A 163 0.41 1.86 4.36
N GLY A 164 0.64 2.56 5.46
CA GLY A 164 0.70 1.92 6.77
C GLY A 164 1.77 0.83 6.85
N THR A 165 1.52 -0.20 7.64
CA THR A 165 2.49 -1.26 7.93
C THR A 165 2.47 -2.45 6.97
N GLY A 166 1.42 -2.62 6.16
CA GLY A 166 1.25 -3.87 5.40
C GLY A 166 0.60 -3.74 4.02
N ILE A 167 0.50 -2.55 3.45
CA ILE A 167 -0.16 -2.35 2.16
C ILE A 167 0.79 -1.68 1.18
N VAL A 168 0.96 -2.27 0.00
CA VAL A 168 1.63 -1.66 -1.14
C VAL A 168 0.58 -1.28 -2.19
N MET A 169 0.53 0.01 -2.52
CA MET A 169 -0.30 0.52 -3.61
C MET A 169 0.54 0.74 -4.85
N GLY A 170 0.05 0.29 -5.99
CA GLY A 170 0.67 0.52 -7.29
C GLY A 170 -0.11 1.54 -8.11
N TYR A 171 0.62 2.33 -8.89
CA TYR A 171 0.15 3.40 -9.77
C TYR A 171 0.92 3.34 -11.08
N SER A 172 0.37 3.94 -12.14
CA SER A 172 1.19 4.24 -13.33
C SER A 172 2.34 5.18 -12.97
N ALA A 173 3.52 4.92 -13.52
CA ALA A 173 4.68 5.80 -13.41
C ALA A 173 4.62 6.99 -14.38
N ALA A 174 3.61 7.07 -15.25
CA ALA A 174 3.42 8.16 -16.20
C ALA A 174 3.38 9.52 -15.49
N ARG A 175 3.99 10.52 -16.09
CA ARG A 175 4.08 11.88 -15.53
C ARG A 175 2.75 12.64 -15.62
N THR A 176 1.95 12.31 -16.61
CA THR A 176 0.65 12.95 -16.84
C THR A 176 -0.43 11.88 -17.05
N PRO A 177 -1.70 12.18 -16.75
CA PRO A 177 -2.81 11.24 -16.95
C PRO A 177 -2.95 10.76 -18.39
N GLU A 178 -2.60 11.62 -19.37
CA GLU A 178 -2.71 11.32 -20.80
C GLU A 178 -1.72 10.24 -21.24
N LEU A 179 -0.58 10.12 -20.56
CA LEU A 179 0.43 9.10 -20.83
C LEU A 179 0.20 7.82 -20.02
N ALA A 180 -0.71 7.84 -19.07
CA ALA A 180 -1.09 6.63 -18.32
C ALA A 180 -1.88 5.68 -19.24
N HIS A 181 -1.81 4.39 -18.94
CA HIS A 181 -2.60 3.36 -19.62
C HIS A 181 -2.28 3.15 -21.11
N HIS A 182 -1.07 3.48 -21.53
CA HIS A 182 -0.52 3.07 -22.82
C HIS A 182 0.27 1.77 -22.63
N ILE A 183 0.15 0.85 -23.57
CA ILE A 183 0.89 -0.43 -23.61
C ILE A 183 1.72 -0.46 -24.91
N GLU A 184 2.98 -0.83 -24.80
CA GLU A 184 3.81 -1.10 -25.97
C GLU A 184 3.69 -2.57 -26.37
N ILE A 185 3.19 -2.81 -27.59
CA ILE A 185 3.10 -4.15 -28.18
C ILE A 185 4.06 -4.27 -29.35
N ARG A 186 5.01 -5.19 -29.25
CA ARG A 186 5.99 -5.41 -30.31
C ARG A 186 5.33 -5.79 -31.62
N GLY A 187 5.69 -5.09 -32.69
CA GLY A 187 5.12 -5.27 -34.03
C GLY A 187 3.80 -4.54 -34.30
N VAL A 188 3.17 -3.97 -33.26
CA VAL A 188 1.97 -3.12 -33.38
C VAL A 188 2.28 -1.68 -33.07
N GLY A 189 3.08 -1.43 -32.02
CA GLY A 189 3.42 -0.10 -31.52
C GLY A 189 2.74 0.22 -30.20
N ILE A 190 2.52 1.52 -29.92
CA ILE A 190 1.89 1.99 -28.69
C ILE A 190 0.37 1.93 -28.82
N VAL A 191 -0.26 1.26 -27.90
CA VAL A 191 -1.72 1.06 -27.81
C VAL A 191 -2.27 1.90 -26.66
N ASP A 192 -3.19 2.82 -26.94
CA ASP A 192 -3.94 3.54 -25.92
C ASP A 192 -5.14 2.69 -25.45
N VAL A 193 -5.00 2.08 -24.27
CA VAL A 193 -6.01 1.20 -23.69
C VAL A 193 -7.31 1.94 -23.38
N TYR A 194 -7.21 3.18 -22.92
CA TYR A 194 -8.39 3.99 -22.63
C TYR A 194 -9.22 4.26 -23.90
N SER A 195 -8.57 4.64 -24.97
CA SER A 195 -9.24 4.96 -26.25
C SER A 195 -9.84 3.71 -26.92
N LEU A 196 -9.19 2.55 -26.81
CA LEU A 196 -9.66 1.32 -27.44
C LEU A 196 -10.78 0.61 -26.64
N TYR A 197 -10.64 0.54 -25.32
CA TYR A 197 -11.50 -0.28 -24.46
C TYR A 197 -12.39 0.54 -23.52
N GLY A 198 -12.18 1.87 -23.45
CA GLY A 198 -12.96 2.79 -22.64
C GLY A 198 -12.55 2.82 -21.15
N VAL A 199 -13.23 3.68 -20.40
CA VAL A 199 -12.94 3.93 -18.96
C VAL A 199 -13.00 2.67 -18.09
N ARG A 200 -13.74 1.64 -18.51
CA ARG A 200 -13.87 0.40 -17.74
C ARG A 200 -12.63 -0.45 -17.77
N ALA A 201 -11.76 -0.26 -18.75
CA ALA A 201 -10.53 -1.04 -18.93
C ALA A 201 -9.33 -0.50 -18.13
N ILE A 202 -9.50 0.63 -17.45
CA ILE A 202 -8.41 1.25 -16.71
C ILE A 202 -8.76 1.44 -15.22
N ARG A 203 -7.70 1.57 -14.41
CA ARG A 203 -7.78 1.93 -13.01
C ARG A 203 -6.58 2.79 -12.62
N ILE A 204 -6.81 3.83 -11.80
CA ILE A 204 -5.75 4.79 -11.45
C ILE A 204 -4.74 4.18 -10.47
N GLN A 205 -5.20 3.35 -9.54
CA GLN A 205 -4.39 2.72 -8.50
C GLN A 205 -4.99 1.39 -8.07
N LYS A 206 -4.13 0.48 -7.63
CA LYS A 206 -4.57 -0.80 -7.05
C LYS A 206 -3.57 -1.26 -5.99
N ARG A 207 -4.05 -1.86 -4.91
CA ARG A 207 -3.20 -2.62 -3.98
C ARG A 207 -2.56 -3.78 -4.76
N ILE A 208 -1.26 -3.97 -4.56
CA ILE A 208 -0.55 -5.16 -5.05
C ILE A 208 -0.79 -6.27 -4.03
N GLU A 209 -1.45 -7.33 -4.47
CA GLU A 209 -1.86 -8.45 -3.62
C GLU A 209 -1.12 -9.74 -3.96
N VAL A 210 -0.67 -9.90 -5.21
CA VAL A 210 0.13 -11.03 -5.66
C VAL A 210 1.12 -10.57 -6.72
N GLU A 211 2.35 -11.06 -6.67
CA GLU A 211 3.31 -10.97 -7.77
C GLU A 211 3.25 -12.25 -8.61
N ALA A 212 3.01 -12.11 -9.91
CA ALA A 212 3.09 -13.17 -10.90
C ALA A 212 4.41 -13.01 -11.69
N SER A 213 5.41 -13.80 -11.35
CA SER A 213 6.74 -13.73 -11.98
C SER A 213 6.82 -14.67 -13.18
N LEU A 214 6.83 -14.11 -14.38
CA LEU A 214 7.04 -14.86 -15.62
C LEU A 214 8.52 -15.19 -15.77
N VAL A 215 8.83 -16.46 -15.97
CA VAL A 215 10.20 -16.93 -16.20
C VAL A 215 10.27 -17.78 -17.45
N GLN A 216 11.36 -17.70 -18.19
CA GLN A 216 11.56 -18.60 -19.32
C GLN A 216 11.64 -20.03 -18.83
N TRP A 217 10.85 -20.92 -19.44
CA TRP A 217 10.91 -22.34 -19.11
C TRP A 217 12.28 -22.92 -19.43
N LYS A 218 12.83 -23.69 -18.51
CA LYS A 218 14.11 -24.42 -18.68
C LYS A 218 13.92 -25.89 -18.34
N PRO A 219 14.44 -26.82 -19.16
CA PRO A 219 14.42 -28.23 -18.83
C PRO A 219 15.17 -28.52 -17.52
N GLY A 220 14.63 -29.42 -16.69
CA GLY A 220 15.27 -29.84 -15.43
C GLY A 220 15.10 -28.87 -14.25
N MET A 221 14.46 -27.73 -14.41
CA MET A 221 14.05 -26.90 -13.26
C MET A 221 12.74 -27.46 -12.66
N ASP A 222 12.76 -27.56 -11.33
CA ASP A 222 11.56 -27.90 -10.57
C ASP A 222 10.73 -26.65 -10.36
N TYR A 223 9.53 -26.66 -10.96
CA TYR A 223 8.54 -25.59 -10.77
C TYR A 223 7.50 -26.07 -9.77
N GLU A 224 7.16 -25.21 -8.82
CA GLU A 224 6.10 -25.48 -7.84
C GLU A 224 4.82 -25.97 -8.54
N ARG A 225 4.33 -27.16 -8.17
CA ARG A 225 3.16 -27.80 -8.80
C ARG A 225 1.95 -27.85 -7.88
N THR A 226 2.21 -27.86 -6.57
CA THR A 226 1.18 -28.08 -5.55
C THR A 226 0.57 -26.78 -5.07
N GLY A 227 1.32 -25.69 -5.08
CA GLY A 227 0.89 -24.41 -4.52
C GLY A 227 0.75 -24.42 -2.99
N ILE A 228 1.36 -25.42 -2.33
CA ILE A 228 1.38 -25.56 -0.86
C ILE A 228 2.36 -24.59 -0.26
N GLU A 229 3.55 -24.47 -0.85
CA GLU A 229 4.57 -23.52 -0.40
C GLU A 229 4.28 -22.11 -0.94
N GLU A 230 4.08 -21.16 -0.05
CA GLU A 230 3.87 -19.78 -0.41
C GLU A 230 5.21 -19.04 -0.45
N LYS A 231 5.68 -18.73 -1.65
CA LYS A 231 6.85 -17.86 -1.84
C LYS A 231 6.42 -16.41 -1.66
N LEU A 232 7.26 -15.62 -1.04
CA LEU A 232 7.03 -14.21 -0.81
C LEU A 232 8.08 -13.38 -1.53
N THR A 233 7.68 -12.21 -2.01
CA THR A 233 8.56 -11.13 -2.44
C THR A 233 8.43 -9.97 -1.48
N GLU A 234 9.45 -9.15 -1.36
CA GLU A 234 9.42 -7.97 -0.51
C GLU A 234 9.38 -6.70 -1.38
N ILE A 235 8.37 -5.86 -1.16
CA ILE A 235 8.22 -4.56 -1.81
C ILE A 235 8.06 -3.50 -0.72
N LEU A 236 9.00 -2.59 -0.61
CA LEU A 236 9.01 -1.52 0.42
C LEU A 236 8.85 -2.05 1.86
N GLY A 237 9.46 -3.21 2.18
CA GLY A 237 9.34 -3.85 3.50
C GLY A 237 8.01 -4.56 3.75
N VAL A 238 7.19 -4.75 2.71
CA VAL A 238 5.93 -5.50 2.78
C VAL A 238 6.08 -6.81 2.01
N HIS A 239 5.73 -7.92 2.65
CA HIS A 239 5.74 -9.23 2.03
C HIS A 239 4.47 -9.44 1.19
N VAL A 240 4.66 -9.78 -0.08
CA VAL A 240 3.60 -10.04 -1.05
C VAL A 240 3.76 -11.48 -1.57
N PRO A 241 2.70 -12.29 -1.64
CA PRO A 241 2.74 -13.60 -2.24
C PRO A 241 3.28 -13.56 -3.68
N ARG A 242 4.20 -14.47 -4.01
CA ARG A 242 4.80 -14.58 -5.34
C ARG A 242 4.56 -15.93 -5.95
N VAL A 243 4.04 -15.93 -7.18
CA VAL A 243 3.85 -17.13 -7.99
C VAL A 243 4.78 -17.08 -9.20
N THR A 244 5.62 -18.10 -9.36
CA THR A 244 6.54 -18.21 -10.51
C THR A 244 5.88 -19.02 -11.62
N ILE A 245 5.75 -18.42 -12.80
CA ILE A 245 5.04 -19.01 -13.96
C ILE A 245 6.04 -19.26 -15.10
N PRO A 246 6.33 -20.54 -15.42
CA PRO A 246 7.13 -20.84 -16.61
C PRO A 246 6.36 -20.53 -17.89
N VAL A 247 6.97 -19.73 -18.76
CA VAL A 247 6.43 -19.38 -20.07
C VAL A 247 6.81 -20.47 -21.07
N ILE A 248 5.80 -21.13 -21.63
CA ILE A 248 5.95 -22.19 -22.61
C ILE A 248 5.10 -21.81 -23.83
N ALA A 249 5.62 -22.03 -25.03
CA ALA A 249 4.88 -21.77 -26.27
C ALA A 249 3.54 -22.50 -26.26
N GLY A 250 2.47 -21.81 -26.65
CA GLY A 250 1.10 -22.32 -26.64
C GLY A 250 0.37 -22.32 -25.31
N LYS A 251 1.00 -21.90 -24.21
CA LYS A 251 0.32 -21.75 -22.91
C LYS A 251 -0.43 -20.43 -22.85
N ASN A 252 -1.71 -20.49 -22.52
CA ASN A 252 -2.51 -19.29 -22.28
C ASN A 252 -2.17 -18.69 -20.91
N LEU A 253 -1.33 -17.65 -20.92
CA LEU A 253 -0.85 -17.01 -19.70
C LEU A 253 -1.93 -16.18 -19.01
N ALA A 254 -2.81 -15.51 -19.77
CA ALA A 254 -3.91 -14.73 -19.19
C ALA A 254 -4.86 -15.62 -18.38
N LEU A 255 -5.20 -16.82 -18.89
CA LEU A 255 -5.97 -17.79 -18.12
C LEU A 255 -5.28 -18.22 -16.83
N VAL A 256 -3.97 -18.44 -16.86
CA VAL A 256 -3.21 -18.80 -15.65
C VAL A 256 -3.24 -17.66 -14.64
N LEU A 257 -3.07 -16.41 -15.07
CA LEU A 257 -3.15 -15.22 -14.22
C LEU A 257 -4.55 -15.06 -13.61
N GLU A 258 -5.61 -15.30 -14.36
CA GLU A 258 -6.98 -15.32 -13.84
C GLU A 258 -7.17 -16.39 -12.74
N VAL A 259 -6.61 -17.59 -12.95
CA VAL A 259 -6.66 -18.68 -11.95
C VAL A 259 -5.90 -18.29 -10.69
N ILE A 260 -4.73 -17.64 -10.79
CA ILE A 260 -3.96 -17.17 -9.67
C ILE A 260 -4.77 -16.15 -8.86
N ALA A 261 -5.43 -15.19 -9.52
CA ALA A 261 -6.27 -14.20 -8.85
C ALA A 261 -7.44 -14.87 -8.11
N LYS A 262 -8.14 -15.81 -8.75
CA LYS A 262 -9.24 -16.58 -8.13
C LYS A 262 -8.75 -17.40 -6.93
N ASN A 263 -7.61 -18.07 -7.06
CA ASN A 263 -7.02 -18.84 -5.97
C ASN A 263 -6.61 -17.94 -4.79
N HIS A 264 -6.07 -16.75 -5.07
CA HIS A 264 -5.78 -15.77 -4.02
C HIS A 264 -7.06 -15.34 -3.27
N ILE A 265 -8.15 -15.09 -3.99
CA ILE A 265 -9.46 -14.78 -3.39
C ILE A 265 -9.90 -15.90 -2.45
N LEU A 266 -9.82 -17.15 -2.87
CA LEU A 266 -10.17 -18.30 -2.03
C LEU A 266 -9.31 -18.35 -0.76
N LYS A 267 -8.00 -18.11 -0.88
CA LYS A 267 -7.08 -18.06 0.28
C LYS A 267 -7.46 -16.95 1.27
N VAL A 268 -7.82 -15.77 0.78
CA VAL A 268 -8.29 -14.65 1.61
C VAL A 268 -9.57 -15.02 2.38
N PHE A 269 -10.46 -15.80 1.80
CA PHE A 269 -11.65 -16.34 2.47
C PHE A 269 -11.36 -17.56 3.36
N GLY A 270 -10.09 -17.93 3.54
CA GLY A 270 -9.69 -19.04 4.42
C GLY A 270 -9.72 -20.42 3.78
N TYR A 271 -10.03 -20.53 2.48
CA TYR A 271 -10.00 -21.79 1.76
C TYR A 271 -8.66 -21.98 1.03
N GLN A 272 -7.96 -23.06 1.35
CA GLN A 272 -6.65 -23.41 0.76
C GLN A 272 -6.78 -24.71 -0.05
N PRO A 273 -7.08 -24.64 -1.35
CA PRO A 273 -7.36 -25.83 -2.19
C PRO A 273 -6.23 -26.86 -2.16
N ALA A 274 -4.98 -26.40 -2.22
CA ALA A 274 -3.81 -27.27 -2.21
C ALA A 274 -3.70 -28.06 -0.91
N LYS A 275 -3.93 -27.42 0.23
CA LYS A 275 -3.90 -28.09 1.54
C LYS A 275 -5.03 -29.08 1.72
N VAL A 276 -6.24 -28.70 1.31
CA VAL A 276 -7.41 -29.61 1.32
C VAL A 276 -7.16 -30.85 0.48
N PHE A 277 -6.54 -30.69 -0.69
CA PHE A 277 -6.16 -31.81 -1.55
C PHE A 277 -5.10 -32.69 -0.91
N ASP A 278 -4.05 -32.12 -0.31
CA ASP A 278 -2.96 -32.83 0.34
C ASP A 278 -3.46 -33.62 1.57
N ASP A 279 -4.30 -33.01 2.40
CA ASP A 279 -4.93 -33.66 3.55
C ASP A 279 -5.80 -34.85 3.11
N ALA A 280 -6.56 -34.69 2.02
CA ALA A 280 -7.37 -35.77 1.46
C ALA A 280 -6.51 -36.90 0.91
N LEU A 281 -5.44 -36.58 0.17
CA LEU A 281 -4.51 -37.57 -0.38
C LEU A 281 -3.80 -38.35 0.74
N THR A 282 -3.31 -37.66 1.75
CA THR A 282 -2.69 -38.28 2.94
C THR A 282 -3.67 -39.19 3.67
N SER A 283 -4.93 -38.79 3.81
CA SER A 283 -5.99 -39.62 4.41
C SER A 283 -6.26 -40.90 3.61
N VAL A 284 -6.22 -40.81 2.27
CA VAL A 284 -6.41 -42.00 1.40
C VAL A 284 -5.20 -42.92 1.49
N MET A 285 -3.97 -42.37 1.47
CA MET A 285 -2.73 -43.14 1.56
C MET A 285 -2.52 -43.78 2.93
N SER A 286 -2.95 -43.14 4.01
CA SER A 286 -2.86 -43.68 5.38
C SER A 286 -3.87 -44.81 5.66
N LYS A 287 -4.97 -44.84 4.92
CA LYS A 287 -5.86 -45.99 4.88
C LYS A 287 -5.23 -47.01 3.96
N SER A 288 -4.27 -47.81 4.42
CA SER A 288 -3.78 -48.98 3.69
C SER A 288 -4.97 -49.71 3.08
N PRO A 289 -4.95 -50.05 1.78
CA PRO A 289 -5.96 -50.95 1.26
C PRO A 289 -5.79 -52.24 2.04
N ARG A 290 -6.77 -52.61 2.88
CA ARG A 290 -6.95 -54.03 3.21
C ARG A 290 -7.13 -54.68 1.86
N ILE A 291 -6.07 -55.29 1.35
CA ILE A 291 -6.18 -56.25 0.25
C ILE A 291 -7.13 -57.28 0.81
N ASP A 292 -8.37 -57.28 0.28
CA ASP A 292 -9.33 -58.31 0.62
C ASP A 292 -8.73 -59.65 0.12
N PRO A 293 -8.39 -60.59 1.00
CA PRO A 293 -7.73 -61.82 0.58
C PRO A 293 -8.63 -62.68 -0.33
N PHE A 294 -9.90 -62.25 -0.61
CA PHE A 294 -10.86 -62.98 -1.46
C PHE A 294 -10.90 -62.51 -2.94
N ILE A 295 -10.03 -61.55 -3.33
CA ILE A 295 -9.97 -61.13 -4.77
C ILE A 295 -8.94 -62.01 -5.58
N THR A 296 -8.34 -63.02 -4.97
CA THR A 296 -7.39 -63.92 -5.68
C THR A 296 -7.96 -65.20 -6.23
N ASP A 297 -9.25 -65.46 -6.10
CA ASP A 297 -9.92 -66.59 -6.77
C ASP A 297 -10.91 -66.04 -7.82
N ASP A 298 -10.42 -65.92 -9.05
CA ASP A 298 -11.22 -65.91 -10.25
C ASP A 298 -11.11 -67.35 -10.86
N PRO A 299 -12.09 -68.24 -10.61
CA PRO A 299 -12.17 -69.46 -11.37
C PRO A 299 -12.82 -69.14 -12.69
N GLU A 300 -12.21 -69.51 -13.82
CA GLU A 300 -12.77 -69.50 -15.15
C GLU A 300 -14.24 -69.97 -15.24
#